data_d1d50172deb24f78be7604eb756331ca
#
_entry.id   d1d50172deb24f78be7604eb756331ca
#
_cell.length_a   1.000
_cell.length_b   1.000
_cell.length_c   1.000
_cell.angle_alpha   90.00
_cell.angle_beta   90.00
_cell.angle_gamma   90.00
#
_symmetry.space_group_name_H-M   'P 1'
#
loop_
_entity.id
_entity.type
_entity.pdbx_description
1 polymer ?
#
loop_
_entity_poly.entity_id
_entity_poly.type
_entity_poly.pdbx_seq_one_letter_code
_entity_poly.pdbx_strand_id
1 'polypeptide(L)'
;MLIWSKKVHLICTEKKLLFSGIKLFNMEATNIYSIASSYLQWLAPGRAKQRFKRFLWKLAPGKMSEIMPNNTKQEFAIGMYRGDLPFELDDVGFNPVLTHADVNDVPAAFVADPFMIQADGTWHMFFEVVNRATEKGEIGLATSSDGKCWKYQRIVLTEPYHLSYPYVFEWQNEYYMIPEGGRAGGGVKLYCATSFPERWKCIGNILSGGRFADSSVFRYEGYWYLFTDASQIAESPLLRLYWAKDLLGPWNEHPASPIIEGDPHIARPGGRVLVVDDKIIRFTQDVFPVYGSKVRAFEIDELSLTTYNERQVGREAVLGAGKVEWNSGGMHHIDAHMLDDGKWIACVDGWFSRV
;
A
#
# COMPACT_ATOMS: atom_id res chain seq x y z
N MET A 1 -8.60 24.92 -39.43
CA MET A 1 -9.82 24.25 -38.96
C MET A 1 -10.11 23.12 -39.97
N LEU A 2 -9.64 21.94 -39.70
CA LEU A 2 -9.82 20.74 -40.53
C LEU A 2 -10.24 19.61 -39.59
N ILE A 3 -11.47 19.21 -39.73
CA ILE A 3 -12.17 18.15 -38.98
C ILE A 3 -11.64 16.81 -39.50
N TRP A 4 -10.94 16.02 -38.64
CA TRP A 4 -10.56 14.64 -38.95
C TRP A 4 -11.55 13.67 -38.28
N SER A 5 -12.53 13.23 -39.06
CA SER A 5 -13.31 12.03 -38.74
C SER A 5 -12.70 10.84 -39.48
N LYS A 6 -11.90 10.04 -38.80
CA LYS A 6 -11.53 8.69 -39.27
C LYS A 6 -11.81 7.67 -38.20
N LYS A 7 -12.73 6.75 -38.45
CA LYS A 7 -12.97 5.54 -37.67
C LYS A 7 -11.70 4.69 -37.69
N VAL A 8 -11.10 4.49 -36.54
CA VAL A 8 -9.98 3.56 -36.35
C VAL A 8 -10.58 2.19 -36.03
N HIS A 9 -10.34 1.20 -36.88
CA HIS A 9 -10.70 -0.20 -36.62
C HIS A 9 -9.51 -0.93 -36.03
N LEU A 10 -9.69 -1.52 -34.86
CA LEU A 10 -8.72 -2.37 -34.20
C LEU A 10 -8.92 -3.81 -34.67
N ILE A 11 -7.99 -4.37 -35.41
CA ILE A 11 -7.96 -5.80 -35.77
C ILE A 11 -6.85 -6.45 -34.95
N CYS A 12 -7.25 -7.34 -34.02
CA CYS A 12 -6.33 -8.11 -33.19
C CYS A 12 -6.19 -9.51 -33.78
N THR A 13 -5.03 -9.83 -34.37
CA THR A 13 -4.59 -11.19 -34.62
C THR A 13 -3.35 -11.48 -33.78
N GLU A 14 -3.16 -12.73 -33.38
CA GLU A 14 -2.26 -13.19 -32.30
C GLU A 14 -0.78 -12.75 -32.34
N LYS A 15 -0.35 -11.98 -33.31
CA LYS A 15 1.05 -11.51 -33.41
C LYS A 15 1.29 -10.11 -33.99
N LYS A 16 0.27 -9.32 -34.37
CA LYS A 16 0.46 -7.95 -34.88
C LYS A 16 -0.76 -7.07 -34.57
N LEU A 17 -0.54 -5.97 -33.88
CA LEU A 17 -1.47 -4.84 -33.82
C LEU A 17 -1.13 -3.89 -34.95
N LEU A 18 -2.06 -3.76 -35.90
CA LEU A 18 -1.98 -2.78 -36.97
C LEU A 18 -2.98 -1.66 -36.67
N PHE A 19 -2.48 -0.51 -36.31
CA PHE A 19 -3.27 0.73 -36.42
C PHE A 19 -3.28 1.13 -37.90
N SER A 20 -4.46 1.13 -38.52
CA SER A 20 -4.55 1.58 -39.91
C SER A 20 -4.26 3.09 -39.97
N GLY A 21 -3.07 3.43 -40.43
CA GLY A 21 -2.67 4.79 -40.76
C GLY A 21 -1.50 5.40 -40.00
N ILE A 22 -0.88 4.71 -39.02
CA ILE A 22 0.29 5.23 -38.30
C ILE A 22 1.34 4.13 -38.17
N LYS A 23 2.51 4.33 -38.79
CA LYS A 23 3.68 3.50 -38.53
C LYS A 23 4.29 3.89 -37.17
N LEU A 24 4.10 3.06 -36.16
CA LEU A 24 4.60 3.26 -34.79
C LEU A 24 6.13 2.97 -34.64
N PHE A 25 6.87 2.83 -35.73
CA PHE A 25 8.24 2.34 -35.67
C PHE A 25 9.29 3.37 -35.18
N ASN A 26 8.93 4.64 -34.98
CA ASN A 26 9.86 5.68 -34.50
C ASN A 26 9.21 6.71 -33.55
N MET A 27 8.18 6.34 -32.79
CA MET A 27 7.63 7.23 -31.78
C MET A 27 8.26 6.93 -30.41
N GLU A 28 8.70 7.98 -29.73
CA GLU A 28 9.15 7.88 -28.34
C GLU A 28 8.04 7.32 -27.43
N ALA A 29 8.40 6.51 -26.44
CA ALA A 29 7.48 5.81 -25.55
C ALA A 29 6.44 6.75 -24.89
N THR A 30 6.82 7.97 -24.54
CA THR A 30 5.97 9.03 -24.00
C THR A 30 4.78 9.38 -24.89
N ASN A 31 4.95 9.39 -26.21
CA ASN A 31 3.87 9.67 -27.17
C ASN A 31 2.88 8.51 -27.29
N ILE A 32 3.34 7.28 -27.16
CA ILE A 32 2.48 6.08 -27.23
C ILE A 32 1.55 6.03 -26.01
N TYR A 33 2.05 6.40 -24.82
CA TYR A 33 1.23 6.41 -23.59
C TYR A 33 0.21 7.55 -23.54
N SER A 34 0.57 8.74 -24.01
CA SER A 34 -0.38 9.85 -24.12
C SER A 34 -1.55 9.50 -25.03
N ILE A 35 -1.26 8.87 -26.17
CA ILE A 35 -2.28 8.41 -27.13
C ILE A 35 -3.09 7.24 -26.53
N ALA A 36 -2.44 6.30 -25.88
CA ALA A 36 -3.11 5.16 -25.24
C ALA A 36 -3.98 5.58 -24.05
N SER A 37 -3.51 6.51 -23.22
CA SER A 37 -4.27 7.08 -22.11
C SER A 37 -5.53 7.81 -22.59
N SER A 38 -5.40 8.63 -23.64
CA SER A 38 -6.55 9.31 -24.27
C SER A 38 -7.56 8.31 -24.86
N TYR A 39 -7.07 7.19 -25.40
CA TYR A 39 -7.93 6.14 -25.96
C TYR A 39 -8.66 5.33 -24.86
N LEU A 40 -8.02 5.12 -23.71
CA LEU A 40 -8.64 4.43 -22.57
C LEU A 40 -9.83 5.20 -21.98
N GLN A 41 -9.85 6.54 -22.09
CA GLN A 41 -10.97 7.36 -21.64
C GLN A 41 -12.22 7.16 -22.50
N TRP A 42 -12.05 6.76 -23.77
CA TRP A 42 -13.16 6.55 -24.72
C TRP A 42 -13.70 5.12 -24.73
N LEU A 43 -13.01 4.16 -24.12
CA LEU A 43 -13.49 2.80 -24.03
C LEU A 43 -14.47 2.64 -22.88
N ALA A 44 -15.67 2.14 -23.18
CA ALA A 44 -16.68 1.82 -22.20
C ALA A 44 -16.11 0.87 -21.09
N PRO A 45 -16.54 1.00 -19.82
CA PRO A 45 -16.11 0.09 -18.77
C PRO A 45 -16.47 -1.35 -19.12
N GLY A 46 -15.53 -2.29 -18.99
CA GLY A 46 -15.76 -3.70 -19.26
C GLY A 46 -14.51 -4.49 -19.69
N ARG A 47 -14.71 -5.76 -20.01
CA ARG A 47 -13.65 -6.74 -20.37
C ARG A 47 -12.71 -6.27 -21.50
N ALA A 48 -13.19 -5.46 -22.42
CA ALA A 48 -12.36 -4.93 -23.52
C ALA A 48 -11.33 -3.90 -23.02
N LYS A 49 -11.70 -3.06 -22.06
CA LYS A 49 -10.81 -2.08 -21.41
C LYS A 49 -9.73 -2.79 -20.58
N GLN A 50 -10.09 -3.84 -19.88
CA GLN A 50 -9.13 -4.67 -19.12
C GLN A 50 -8.16 -5.42 -20.04
N ARG A 51 -8.63 -6.00 -21.16
CA ARG A 51 -7.79 -6.65 -22.16
C ARG A 51 -6.81 -5.70 -22.81
N PHE A 52 -7.22 -4.47 -23.10
CA PHE A 52 -6.36 -3.45 -23.68
C PHE A 52 -5.31 -2.95 -22.66
N LYS A 53 -5.68 -2.80 -21.39
CA LYS A 53 -4.72 -2.51 -20.30
C LYS A 53 -3.68 -3.63 -20.17
N ARG A 54 -4.09 -4.90 -20.10
CA ARG A 54 -3.18 -6.06 -20.09
C ARG A 54 -2.23 -6.10 -21.30
N PHE A 55 -2.70 -5.64 -22.45
CA PHE A 55 -1.90 -5.59 -23.66
C PHE A 55 -0.84 -4.49 -23.59
N LEU A 56 -1.18 -3.29 -23.15
CA LEU A 56 -0.21 -2.20 -22.94
C LEU A 56 0.88 -2.60 -21.94
N TRP A 57 0.52 -3.31 -20.89
CA TRP A 57 1.45 -3.86 -19.91
C TRP A 57 2.43 -4.88 -20.52
N LYS A 58 1.96 -5.73 -21.42
CA LYS A 58 2.81 -6.71 -22.11
C LYS A 58 3.79 -6.10 -23.12
N LEU A 59 3.49 -4.91 -23.64
CA LEU A 59 4.34 -4.25 -24.64
C LEU A 59 5.53 -3.50 -24.04
N ALA A 60 5.50 -3.18 -22.76
CA ALA A 60 6.54 -2.41 -22.09
C ALA A 60 6.96 -2.99 -20.72
N PRO A 61 7.32 -4.28 -20.63
CA PRO A 61 7.89 -4.82 -19.40
C PRO A 61 9.22 -4.10 -19.12
N GLY A 62 9.33 -3.43 -17.98
CA GLY A 62 10.56 -2.76 -17.53
C GLY A 62 10.74 -1.30 -17.97
N LYS A 63 9.86 -0.71 -18.76
CA LYS A 63 9.98 0.70 -19.18
C LYS A 63 9.25 1.71 -18.33
N MET A 64 8.47 1.29 -17.35
CA MET A 64 7.82 2.21 -16.41
C MET A 64 8.83 2.99 -15.55
N SER A 65 10.01 2.43 -15.28
CA SER A 65 11.11 3.14 -14.61
C SER A 65 11.79 4.19 -15.51
N GLU A 66 11.63 4.12 -16.83
CA GLU A 66 12.18 5.09 -17.78
C GLU A 66 11.24 6.28 -18.03
N ILE A 67 9.95 6.17 -17.68
CA ILE A 67 8.94 7.22 -17.85
C ILE A 67 8.98 8.22 -16.69
N MET A 68 9.46 7.83 -15.52
CA MET A 68 9.88 8.77 -14.49
C MET A 68 11.23 9.35 -14.89
N PRO A 69 11.38 10.68 -14.94
CA PRO A 69 12.72 11.25 -15.11
C PRO A 69 13.58 10.68 -13.99
N ASN A 70 14.68 10.01 -14.37
CA ASN A 70 15.62 9.29 -13.48
C ASN A 70 16.25 10.14 -12.35
N ASN A 71 15.79 11.38 -12.14
CA ASN A 71 16.32 12.34 -11.19
C ASN A 71 15.34 12.83 -10.11
N THR A 72 14.05 12.47 -10.15
CA THR A 72 13.13 12.84 -9.07
C THR A 72 13.06 11.69 -8.08
N LYS A 73 13.85 11.77 -7.01
CA LYS A 73 13.71 10.84 -5.87
C LYS A 73 12.45 11.19 -5.13
N GLN A 74 11.50 10.24 -5.07
CA GLN A 74 10.37 10.32 -4.14
C GLN A 74 10.94 10.37 -2.72
N GLU A 75 10.59 11.40 -1.99
CA GLU A 75 10.90 11.55 -0.58
C GLU A 75 9.60 11.42 0.21
N PHE A 76 9.50 10.39 1.04
CA PHE A 76 8.34 10.15 1.88
C PHE A 76 8.53 10.79 3.26
N ALA A 77 7.42 11.23 3.83
CA ALA A 77 7.31 11.72 5.19
C ALA A 77 5.99 11.25 5.82
N ILE A 78 5.91 11.29 7.14
CA ILE A 78 4.75 10.80 7.88
C ILE A 78 3.94 11.99 8.40
N GLY A 79 2.62 11.90 8.27
CA GLY A 79 1.65 12.87 8.76
C GLY A 79 0.58 12.26 9.64
N MET A 80 -0.18 13.12 10.31
CA MET A 80 -1.35 12.76 11.11
C MET A 80 -2.60 13.38 10.51
N TYR A 81 -3.67 12.61 10.47
CA TYR A 81 -4.99 13.01 10.01
C TYR A 81 -6.04 12.73 11.09
N ARG A 82 -7.15 13.47 11.09
CA ARG A 82 -8.24 13.28 12.04
C ARG A 82 -9.60 13.53 11.38
N GLY A 83 -10.64 12.80 11.81
CA GLY A 83 -11.99 12.97 11.27
C GLY A 83 -13.06 12.25 12.04
N ASP A 84 -14.27 12.26 11.51
CA ASP A 84 -15.43 11.60 12.11
C ASP A 84 -15.59 10.15 11.62
N LEU A 85 -15.01 9.82 10.48
CA LEU A 85 -15.00 8.45 9.91
C LEU A 85 -13.56 8.06 9.51
N PRO A 86 -13.21 6.78 9.50
CA PRO A 86 -11.84 6.33 9.20
C PRO A 86 -11.43 6.52 7.73
N PHE A 87 -12.36 6.92 6.87
CA PHE A 87 -12.17 7.20 5.45
C PHE A 87 -12.59 8.63 5.06
N GLU A 88 -12.91 9.47 6.05
CA GLU A 88 -13.18 10.92 5.90
C GLU A 88 -12.33 11.67 6.93
N LEU A 89 -11.07 11.88 6.58
CA LEU A 89 -10.05 12.42 7.45
C LEU A 89 -9.43 13.67 6.82
N ASP A 90 -9.17 14.66 7.67
CA ASP A 90 -8.53 15.92 7.30
C ASP A 90 -7.13 16.03 7.90
N ASP A 91 -6.25 16.75 7.22
CA ASP A 91 -4.93 17.15 7.70
C ASP A 91 -5.07 17.95 9.00
N VAL A 92 -4.32 17.58 10.04
CA VAL A 92 -4.34 18.27 11.34
C VAL A 92 -3.64 19.65 11.32
N GLY A 93 -3.04 20.05 10.21
CA GLY A 93 -2.51 21.40 9.97
C GLY A 93 -1.05 21.64 10.43
N PHE A 94 -0.35 20.60 10.92
CA PHE A 94 1.06 20.68 11.33
C PHE A 94 1.92 19.54 10.76
N ASN A 95 1.48 18.95 9.65
CA ASN A 95 2.21 17.90 8.94
C ASN A 95 3.37 18.46 8.10
N PRO A 96 4.46 17.68 7.88
CA PRO A 96 4.66 16.31 8.38
C PRO A 96 5.07 16.29 9.85
N VAL A 97 4.70 15.21 10.58
CA VAL A 97 5.09 15.02 11.99
C VAL A 97 6.41 14.28 12.15
N LEU A 98 6.84 13.51 11.15
CA LEU A 98 8.14 12.83 11.09
C LEU A 98 8.68 12.84 9.66
N THR A 99 9.98 13.11 9.56
CA THR A 99 10.76 13.12 8.32
C THR A 99 12.06 12.33 8.50
N HIS A 100 12.82 12.16 7.45
CA HIS A 100 14.16 11.57 7.54
C HIS A 100 15.11 12.39 8.45
N ALA A 101 14.86 13.70 8.62
CA ALA A 101 15.70 14.57 9.44
C ALA A 101 15.53 14.34 10.95
N ASP A 102 14.44 13.72 11.37
CA ASP A 102 14.17 13.36 12.77
C ASP A 102 14.92 12.09 13.19
N VAL A 103 15.31 11.25 12.23
CA VAL A 103 16.08 10.01 12.47
C VAL A 103 17.54 10.35 12.72
N ASN A 104 18.07 9.94 13.88
CA ASN A 104 19.38 10.38 14.34
C ASN A 104 20.41 9.26 14.61
N ASP A 105 20.01 7.99 14.50
CA ASP A 105 20.88 6.83 14.72
C ASP A 105 21.34 6.14 13.42
N VAL A 106 20.69 6.44 12.29
CA VAL A 106 21.10 6.02 10.95
C VAL A 106 20.94 7.16 9.93
N PRO A 107 21.70 7.18 8.81
CA PRO A 107 21.53 8.16 7.76
C PRO A 107 20.26 7.86 6.93
N ALA A 108 19.11 8.33 7.39
CA ALA A 108 17.83 8.07 6.74
C ALA A 108 17.70 8.77 5.39
N ALA A 109 17.15 8.07 4.40
CA ALA A 109 16.77 8.65 3.09
C ALA A 109 15.35 9.21 3.12
N PHE A 110 14.42 8.46 3.71
CA PHE A 110 13.03 8.83 3.94
C PHE A 110 12.42 7.93 5.03
N VAL A 111 11.20 8.25 5.45
CA VAL A 111 10.36 7.46 6.38
C VAL A 111 8.99 7.24 5.76
N ALA A 112 8.41 6.04 5.91
CA ALA A 112 7.14 5.64 5.28
C ALA A 112 6.42 4.53 6.06
N ASP A 113 5.24 4.12 5.59
CA ASP A 113 4.45 2.98 6.07
C ASP A 113 4.18 3.00 7.60
N PRO A 114 3.66 4.09 8.18
CA PRO A 114 3.52 4.19 9.63
C PRO A 114 2.35 3.35 10.16
N PHE A 115 2.62 2.50 11.15
CA PHE A 115 1.61 1.84 11.98
C PHE A 115 1.76 2.26 13.43
N MET A 116 0.65 2.51 14.10
CA MET A 116 0.69 2.92 15.51
C MET A 116 -0.18 2.04 16.39
N ILE A 117 0.14 2.04 17.68
CA ILE A 117 -0.63 1.37 18.72
C ILE A 117 -0.51 2.15 20.02
N GLN A 118 -1.58 2.20 20.81
CA GLN A 118 -1.55 2.81 22.13
C GLN A 118 -1.31 1.74 23.19
N ALA A 119 -0.34 1.98 24.06
CA ALA A 119 -0.05 1.13 25.21
C ALA A 119 0.35 2.00 26.41
N ASP A 120 -0.20 1.71 27.60
CA ASP A 120 0.09 2.42 28.84
C ASP A 120 -0.03 3.95 28.71
N GLY A 121 -1.06 4.42 27.97
CA GLY A 121 -1.32 5.85 27.75
C GLY A 121 -0.37 6.53 26.78
N THR A 122 0.53 5.79 26.14
CA THR A 122 1.49 6.29 25.16
C THR A 122 1.20 5.70 23.78
N TRP A 123 1.24 6.54 22.75
CA TRP A 123 1.21 6.10 21.37
C TRP A 123 2.62 5.69 20.92
N HIS A 124 2.74 4.53 20.32
CA HIS A 124 3.96 4.00 19.72
C HIS A 124 3.72 3.85 18.21
N MET A 125 4.54 4.50 17.40
CA MET A 125 4.49 4.41 15.94
C MET A 125 5.71 3.66 15.44
N PHE A 126 5.48 2.62 14.66
CA PHE A 126 6.49 1.85 13.94
C PHE A 126 6.39 2.21 12.47
N PHE A 127 7.53 2.38 11.79
CA PHE A 127 7.56 2.85 10.42
C PHE A 127 8.84 2.42 9.70
N GLU A 128 8.80 2.39 8.40
CA GLU A 128 9.97 2.17 7.57
C GLU A 128 10.93 3.35 7.66
N VAL A 129 12.20 3.06 7.83
CA VAL A 129 13.31 3.99 7.70
C VAL A 129 14.25 3.45 6.63
N VAL A 130 14.33 4.08 5.48
CA VAL A 130 15.31 3.69 4.45
C VAL A 130 16.67 4.23 4.80
N ASN A 131 17.58 3.33 5.17
CA ASN A 131 18.94 3.65 5.59
C ASN A 131 19.86 3.77 4.36
N ARG A 132 20.41 4.96 4.11
CA ARG A 132 21.32 5.23 2.97
C ARG A 132 22.62 4.43 3.02
N ALA A 133 23.09 4.03 4.21
CA ALA A 133 24.34 3.30 4.35
C ALA A 133 24.19 1.82 3.95
N THR A 134 23.00 1.25 4.13
CA THR A 134 22.71 -0.17 3.85
C THR A 134 21.83 -0.34 2.61
N GLU A 135 21.23 0.74 2.10
CA GLU A 135 20.25 0.78 1.01
C GLU A 135 19.02 -0.12 1.28
N LYS A 136 18.67 -0.30 2.57
CA LYS A 136 17.56 -1.14 3.03
C LYS A 136 16.62 -0.36 3.93
N GLY A 137 15.35 -0.79 3.97
CA GLY A 137 14.42 -0.40 4.99
C GLY A 137 14.71 -1.13 6.30
N GLU A 138 14.58 -0.43 7.40
CA GLU A 138 14.69 -0.88 8.79
C GLU A 138 13.48 -0.32 9.54
N ILE A 139 13.07 -0.91 10.66
CA ILE A 139 11.90 -0.43 11.39
C ILE A 139 12.31 0.54 12.48
N GLY A 140 11.85 1.79 12.38
CA GLY A 140 11.97 2.84 13.37
C GLY A 140 10.81 2.85 14.36
N LEU A 141 11.06 3.46 15.52
CA LEU A 141 10.07 3.72 16.57
C LEU A 141 10.03 5.22 16.86
N ALA A 142 8.82 5.76 16.94
CA ALA A 142 8.53 7.06 17.54
C ALA A 142 7.42 6.94 18.57
N THR A 143 7.38 7.87 19.54
CA THR A 143 6.37 7.89 20.60
C THR A 143 5.69 9.23 20.70
N SER A 144 4.45 9.24 21.20
CA SER A 144 3.67 10.43 21.47
C SER A 144 2.74 10.21 22.67
N SER A 145 2.57 11.22 23.50
CA SER A 145 1.59 11.18 24.60
C SER A 145 0.20 11.66 24.20
N ASP A 146 0.09 12.35 23.05
CA ASP A 146 -1.13 13.02 22.62
C ASP A 146 -1.58 12.66 21.18
N GLY A 147 -0.80 11.80 20.50
CA GLY A 147 -1.02 11.44 19.11
C GLY A 147 -0.72 12.55 18.10
N LYS A 148 -0.20 13.71 18.57
CA LYS A 148 0.08 14.89 17.73
C LYS A 148 1.57 15.19 17.64
N CYS A 149 2.23 15.31 18.79
CA CYS A 149 3.67 15.58 18.88
C CYS A 149 4.42 14.26 18.96
N TRP A 150 5.16 13.91 17.91
CA TRP A 150 5.91 12.66 17.80
C TRP A 150 7.38 12.88 18.03
N LYS A 151 8.01 11.95 18.75
CA LYS A 151 9.44 11.96 19.01
C LYS A 151 10.05 10.65 18.55
N TYR A 152 10.98 10.73 17.59
CA TYR A 152 11.78 9.59 17.18
C TYR A 152 12.57 9.04 18.36
N GLN A 153 12.64 7.73 18.48
CA GLN A 153 13.36 7.02 19.54
C GLN A 153 14.60 6.33 18.99
N ARG A 154 14.42 5.36 18.10
CA ARG A 154 15.50 4.54 17.54
C ARG A 154 15.00 3.57 16.47
N ILE A 155 15.96 2.90 15.79
CA ILE A 155 15.69 1.66 15.04
C ILE A 155 15.45 0.53 16.07
N VAL A 156 14.37 -0.25 15.85
CA VAL A 156 13.96 -1.36 16.74
C VAL A 156 14.02 -2.73 16.08
N LEU A 157 14.04 -2.79 14.73
CA LEU A 157 14.17 -4.06 14.02
C LEU A 157 14.99 -3.87 12.74
N THR A 158 15.97 -4.73 12.57
CA THR A 158 16.83 -4.81 11.38
C THR A 158 16.97 -6.26 10.94
N GLU A 159 17.03 -6.48 9.62
CA GLU A 159 17.26 -7.79 9.02
C GLU A 159 18.33 -7.71 7.91
N PRO A 160 18.91 -8.83 7.47
CA PRO A 160 19.82 -8.81 6.32
C PRO A 160 19.18 -8.33 5.00
N TYR A 161 17.86 -8.23 4.95
CA TYR A 161 17.03 -7.78 3.83
C TYR A 161 16.23 -6.55 4.22
N HIS A 162 15.58 -5.94 3.23
CA HIS A 162 14.72 -4.76 3.39
C HIS A 162 13.49 -5.10 4.24
N LEU A 163 13.12 -4.20 5.15
CA LEU A 163 11.90 -4.23 5.94
C LEU A 163 11.08 -2.96 5.69
N SER A 164 9.77 -3.13 5.50
CA SER A 164 8.78 -2.06 5.39
C SER A 164 7.44 -2.52 5.99
N TYR A 165 6.43 -1.68 5.95
CA TYR A 165 5.06 -2.00 6.33
C TYR A 165 4.93 -2.75 7.68
N PRO A 166 5.38 -2.16 8.81
CA PRO A 166 5.49 -2.85 10.10
C PRO A 166 4.13 -2.97 10.80
N TYR A 167 3.24 -3.83 10.30
CA TYR A 167 1.90 -4.03 10.85
C TYR A 167 1.97 -4.52 12.29
N VAL A 168 1.76 -3.62 13.24
CA VAL A 168 1.82 -3.90 14.68
C VAL A 168 0.41 -4.10 15.25
N PHE A 169 0.23 -5.06 16.16
CA PHE A 169 -1.03 -5.34 16.84
C PHE A 169 -0.80 -6.03 18.19
N GLU A 170 -1.82 -5.95 19.05
CA GLU A 170 -1.86 -6.67 20.32
C GLU A 170 -2.78 -7.89 20.22
N TRP A 171 -2.37 -8.99 20.82
CA TRP A 171 -3.19 -10.18 20.98
C TRP A 171 -2.81 -10.94 22.26
N GLN A 172 -3.78 -11.25 23.11
CA GLN A 172 -3.60 -11.98 24.37
C GLN A 172 -2.50 -11.39 25.27
N ASN A 173 -2.49 -10.06 25.40
CA ASN A 173 -1.53 -9.26 26.17
C ASN A 173 -0.07 -9.36 25.66
N GLU A 174 0.12 -9.80 24.43
CA GLU A 174 1.42 -9.80 23.75
C GLU A 174 1.35 -8.90 22.51
N TYR A 175 2.45 -8.27 22.17
CA TYR A 175 2.56 -7.41 21.00
C TYR A 175 3.25 -8.15 19.87
N TYR A 176 2.66 -8.07 18.70
CA TYR A 176 3.13 -8.72 17.48
C TYR A 176 3.38 -7.71 16.38
N MET A 177 4.27 -8.06 15.45
CA MET A 177 4.55 -7.29 14.25
C MET A 177 4.69 -8.21 13.04
N ILE A 178 4.10 -7.80 11.92
CA ILE A 178 4.23 -8.47 10.62
C ILE A 178 4.82 -7.44 9.64
N PRO A 179 6.15 -7.31 9.55
CA PRO A 179 6.75 -6.44 8.55
C PRO A 179 6.81 -7.13 7.18
N GLU A 180 6.78 -6.35 6.11
CA GLU A 180 7.15 -6.83 4.78
C GLU A 180 8.67 -7.09 4.74
N GLY A 181 9.07 -8.26 4.25
CA GLY A 181 10.48 -8.62 4.01
C GLY A 181 10.76 -8.88 2.52
N GLY A 182 9.79 -8.62 1.66
CA GLY A 182 9.86 -8.89 0.23
C GLY A 182 10.22 -10.34 -0.08
N ARG A 183 10.79 -10.58 -1.26
CA ARG A 183 11.21 -11.93 -1.68
C ARG A 183 12.34 -12.49 -0.78
N ALA A 184 13.26 -11.64 -0.35
CA ALA A 184 14.41 -12.04 0.46
C ALA A 184 14.01 -12.46 1.90
N GLY A 185 12.86 -11.99 2.39
CA GLY A 185 12.28 -12.42 3.66
C GLY A 185 11.80 -13.87 3.68
N GLY A 186 11.52 -14.46 2.51
CA GLY A 186 11.15 -15.88 2.36
C GLY A 186 9.72 -16.21 2.78
N GLY A 187 8.86 -15.20 2.99
CA GLY A 187 7.48 -15.37 3.41
C GLY A 187 6.98 -14.21 4.27
N VAL A 188 5.80 -14.38 4.85
CA VAL A 188 5.24 -13.46 5.85
C VAL A 188 5.70 -13.89 7.22
N LYS A 189 6.56 -13.09 7.84
CA LYS A 189 7.13 -13.38 9.16
C LYS A 189 6.33 -12.74 10.27
N LEU A 190 6.20 -13.46 11.37
CA LEU A 190 5.61 -12.95 12.60
C LEU A 190 6.71 -12.71 13.63
N TYR A 191 6.75 -11.51 14.18
CA TYR A 191 7.61 -11.12 15.29
C TYR A 191 6.76 -10.92 16.54
N CYS A 192 7.29 -11.32 17.68
CA CYS A 192 6.71 -11.06 18.99
C CYS A 192 7.66 -10.16 19.78
N ALA A 193 7.12 -9.19 20.52
CA ALA A 193 7.92 -8.35 21.38
C ALA A 193 8.46 -9.17 22.56
N THR A 194 9.76 -9.14 22.76
CA THR A 194 10.39 -9.66 23.98
C THR A 194 10.52 -8.60 25.06
N SER A 195 10.44 -7.33 24.65
CA SER A 195 10.32 -6.15 25.50
C SER A 195 9.71 -5.03 24.65
N PHE A 196 8.39 -4.86 24.74
CA PHE A 196 7.68 -3.81 24.02
C PHE A 196 8.07 -2.42 24.57
N PRO A 197 8.28 -1.42 23.69
CA PRO A 197 8.17 -1.46 22.23
C PRO A 197 9.51 -1.75 21.49
N GLU A 198 10.60 -1.98 22.19
CA GLU A 198 11.95 -1.85 21.64
C GLU A 198 12.56 -3.14 21.09
N ARG A 199 12.17 -4.32 21.60
CA ARG A 199 12.84 -5.58 21.28
C ARG A 199 11.89 -6.61 20.72
N TRP A 200 12.21 -7.09 19.53
CA TRP A 200 11.40 -8.01 18.75
C TRP A 200 12.16 -9.28 18.41
N LYS A 201 11.47 -10.42 18.39
CA LYS A 201 11.99 -11.71 18.01
C LYS A 201 11.09 -12.34 16.95
N CYS A 202 11.69 -12.76 15.83
CA CYS A 202 10.97 -13.58 14.85
C CYS A 202 10.59 -14.92 15.47
N ILE A 203 9.31 -15.26 15.47
CA ILE A 203 8.77 -16.52 16.02
C ILE A 203 8.37 -17.50 14.93
N GLY A 204 8.41 -17.11 13.66
CA GLY A 204 8.19 -18.00 12.52
C GLY A 204 7.62 -17.31 11.29
N ASN A 205 7.45 -18.10 10.25
CA ASN A 205 6.71 -17.69 9.06
C ASN A 205 5.25 -18.16 9.19
N ILE A 206 4.30 -17.24 9.03
CA ILE A 206 2.88 -17.57 8.96
C ILE A 206 2.47 -17.95 7.53
N LEU A 207 3.13 -17.38 6.51
CA LEU A 207 3.08 -17.86 5.12
C LEU A 207 4.50 -18.05 4.59
N SER A 208 4.71 -19.06 3.74
CA SER A 208 6.01 -19.38 3.17
C SER A 208 5.93 -19.62 1.66
N GLY A 209 7.07 -19.55 0.98
CA GLY A 209 7.20 -20.00 -0.41
C GLY A 209 6.81 -19.00 -1.47
N GLY A 210 6.61 -17.72 -1.14
CA GLY A 210 6.22 -16.66 -2.10
C GLY A 210 6.88 -15.32 -1.83
N ARG A 211 6.68 -14.39 -2.76
CA ARG A 211 6.79 -12.96 -2.49
C ARG A 211 5.45 -12.50 -1.95
N PHE A 212 5.46 -11.91 -0.78
CA PHE A 212 4.30 -11.30 -0.15
C PHE A 212 4.66 -9.86 0.23
N ALA A 213 3.78 -8.92 -0.10
CA ALA A 213 3.95 -7.51 0.22
C ALA A 213 2.73 -7.01 1.00
N ASP A 214 2.97 -6.06 1.91
CA ASP A 214 1.95 -5.31 2.63
C ASP A 214 0.87 -6.21 3.27
N SER A 215 1.31 -7.14 4.11
CA SER A 215 0.41 -8.10 4.76
C SER A 215 -0.38 -7.44 5.89
N SER A 216 -1.71 -7.43 5.78
CA SER A 216 -2.64 -6.85 6.76
C SER A 216 -3.48 -7.96 7.40
N VAL A 217 -3.29 -8.16 8.70
CA VAL A 217 -3.97 -9.20 9.47
C VAL A 217 -5.10 -8.59 10.30
N PHE A 218 -6.20 -9.33 10.45
CA PHE A 218 -7.30 -8.95 11.32
C PHE A 218 -8.04 -10.19 11.83
N ARG A 219 -8.86 -9.99 12.88
CA ARG A 219 -9.66 -11.06 13.45
C ARG A 219 -11.14 -10.75 13.31
N TYR A 220 -11.91 -11.71 12.80
CA TYR A 220 -13.35 -11.60 12.62
C TYR A 220 -14.02 -12.96 12.87
N GLU A 221 -15.15 -12.98 13.60
CA GLU A 221 -15.92 -14.18 13.94
C GLU A 221 -15.10 -15.37 14.47
N GLY A 222 -14.08 -15.06 15.27
CA GLY A 222 -13.23 -16.09 15.90
C GLY A 222 -12.14 -16.67 15.01
N TYR A 223 -11.95 -16.16 13.79
CA TYR A 223 -10.89 -16.52 12.85
C TYR A 223 -9.96 -15.35 12.58
N TRP A 224 -8.72 -15.66 12.25
CA TRP A 224 -7.74 -14.73 11.69
C TRP A 224 -7.87 -14.71 10.18
N TYR A 225 -7.79 -13.53 9.60
CA TYR A 225 -7.73 -13.30 8.17
C TYR A 225 -6.50 -12.46 7.84
N LEU A 226 -5.93 -12.65 6.66
CA LEU A 226 -4.75 -11.95 6.21
C LEU A 226 -4.86 -11.62 4.71
N PHE A 227 -4.87 -10.35 4.39
CA PHE A 227 -4.68 -9.87 3.02
C PHE A 227 -3.20 -9.66 2.75
N THR A 228 -2.75 -10.00 1.54
CA THR A 228 -1.39 -9.71 1.10
C THR A 228 -1.32 -9.60 -0.42
N ASP A 229 -0.48 -8.70 -0.92
CA ASP A 229 -0.11 -8.70 -2.34
C ASP A 229 0.87 -9.85 -2.59
N ALA A 230 0.44 -10.83 -3.36
CA ALA A 230 1.22 -12.00 -3.74
C ALA A 230 1.78 -11.91 -5.16
N SER A 231 1.91 -10.71 -5.70
CA SER A 231 2.44 -10.46 -7.04
C SER A 231 3.87 -10.96 -7.17
N GLN A 232 4.13 -11.83 -8.14
CA GLN A 232 5.50 -12.31 -8.41
C GLN A 232 6.34 -11.27 -9.17
N ILE A 233 5.66 -10.40 -9.90
CA ILE A 233 6.21 -9.24 -10.61
C ILE A 233 5.28 -8.05 -10.34
N ALA A 234 5.85 -6.86 -10.24
CA ALA A 234 5.10 -5.63 -9.94
C ALA A 234 3.97 -5.33 -10.96
N GLU A 235 4.14 -5.83 -12.17
CA GLU A 235 3.22 -5.63 -13.29
C GLU A 235 1.96 -6.53 -13.25
N SER A 236 1.87 -7.47 -12.33
CA SER A 236 0.73 -8.37 -12.19
C SER A 236 0.20 -8.35 -10.75
N PRO A 237 -0.47 -7.25 -10.35
CA PRO A 237 -0.96 -7.11 -8.99
C PRO A 237 -1.96 -8.21 -8.67
N LEU A 238 -1.77 -8.82 -7.48
CA LEU A 238 -2.49 -10.01 -7.08
C LEU A 238 -2.78 -10.00 -5.58
N LEU A 239 -4.01 -9.62 -5.21
CA LEU A 239 -4.45 -9.68 -3.82
C LEU A 239 -4.93 -11.07 -3.46
N ARG A 240 -4.31 -11.66 -2.46
CA ARG A 240 -4.77 -12.93 -1.86
C ARG A 240 -5.30 -12.73 -0.46
N LEU A 241 -6.23 -13.57 -0.08
CA LEU A 241 -6.81 -13.67 1.25
C LEU A 241 -6.49 -15.06 1.82
N TYR A 242 -6.05 -15.07 3.07
CA TYR A 242 -5.81 -16.29 3.84
C TYR A 242 -6.59 -16.24 5.14
N TRP A 243 -6.86 -17.41 5.73
CA TRP A 243 -7.50 -17.51 7.03
C TRP A 243 -6.86 -18.61 7.89
N ALA A 244 -6.96 -18.44 9.22
CA ALA A 244 -6.50 -19.43 10.20
C ALA A 244 -7.38 -19.40 11.45
N LYS A 245 -7.42 -20.52 12.19
CA LYS A 245 -8.05 -20.56 13.52
C LYS A 245 -7.18 -19.89 14.57
N ASP A 246 -5.88 -20.11 14.48
CA ASP A 246 -4.87 -19.60 15.39
C ASP A 246 -3.88 -18.70 14.66
N LEU A 247 -3.34 -17.69 15.34
CA LEU A 247 -2.41 -16.72 14.76
C LEU A 247 -1.17 -17.39 14.13
N LEU A 248 -0.67 -18.44 14.76
CA LEU A 248 0.47 -19.22 14.24
C LEU A 248 0.10 -20.22 13.17
N GLY A 249 -1.20 -20.31 12.80
CA GLY A 249 -1.70 -21.19 11.77
C GLY A 249 -2.12 -22.59 12.25
N PRO A 250 -2.34 -23.53 11.33
CA PRO A 250 -2.04 -23.42 9.91
C PRO A 250 -2.91 -22.39 9.18
N TRP A 251 -2.30 -21.63 8.27
CA TRP A 251 -2.98 -20.68 7.40
C TRP A 251 -3.42 -21.37 6.11
N ASN A 252 -4.67 -21.14 5.72
CA ASN A 252 -5.28 -21.68 4.52
C ASN A 252 -5.60 -20.55 3.57
N GLU A 253 -5.35 -20.73 2.28
CA GLU A 253 -5.80 -19.77 1.27
C GLU A 253 -7.33 -19.82 1.18
N HIS A 254 -7.97 -18.66 1.16
CA HIS A 254 -9.41 -18.55 1.11
C HIS A 254 -9.94 -19.01 -0.26
N PRO A 255 -11.06 -19.78 -0.34
CA PRO A 255 -11.59 -20.29 -1.61
C PRO A 255 -11.90 -19.21 -2.66
N ALA A 256 -12.27 -17.99 -2.23
CA ALA A 256 -12.48 -16.86 -3.14
C ALA A 256 -11.19 -16.20 -3.62
N SER A 257 -10.02 -16.62 -3.12
CA SER A 257 -8.72 -16.06 -3.54
C SER A 257 -8.34 -16.55 -4.95
N PRO A 258 -7.72 -15.74 -5.81
CA PRO A 258 -7.33 -14.36 -5.57
C PRO A 258 -8.53 -13.39 -5.57
N ILE A 259 -8.58 -12.49 -4.57
CA ILE A 259 -9.64 -11.49 -4.45
C ILE A 259 -9.59 -10.49 -5.60
N ILE A 260 -8.39 -9.99 -5.91
CA ILE A 260 -8.15 -9.05 -7.02
C ILE A 260 -7.01 -9.58 -7.87
N GLU A 261 -7.20 -9.59 -9.20
CA GLU A 261 -6.17 -9.96 -10.16
C GLU A 261 -6.04 -8.89 -11.26
N GLY A 262 -4.84 -8.34 -11.42
CA GLY A 262 -4.47 -7.45 -12.52
C GLY A 262 -5.05 -6.03 -12.41
N ASP A 263 -5.52 -5.59 -11.25
CA ASP A 263 -5.97 -4.22 -11.03
C ASP A 263 -5.01 -3.46 -10.09
N PRO A 264 -4.15 -2.56 -10.63
CA PRO A 264 -3.16 -1.82 -9.85
C PRO A 264 -3.76 -0.74 -8.94
N HIS A 265 -5.06 -0.48 -9.05
CA HIS A 265 -5.74 0.53 -8.24
C HIS A 265 -6.21 0.00 -6.89
N ILE A 266 -6.36 -1.34 -6.74
CA ILE A 266 -7.06 -1.90 -5.58
C ILE A 266 -6.48 -3.22 -5.06
N ALA A 267 -5.45 -3.78 -5.71
CA ALA A 267 -4.92 -5.09 -5.31
C ALA A 267 -3.96 -5.01 -4.11
N ARG A 268 -3.20 -3.93 -3.94
CA ARG A 268 -2.18 -3.85 -2.91
C ARG A 268 -2.78 -3.31 -1.60
N PRO A 269 -2.60 -3.97 -0.44
CA PRO A 269 -3.04 -3.43 0.85
C PRO A 269 -2.38 -2.07 1.14
N GLY A 270 -3.10 -1.17 1.79
CA GLY A 270 -2.65 0.20 2.05
C GLY A 270 -2.82 0.61 3.51
N GLY A 271 -2.85 -0.36 4.44
CA GLY A 271 -2.95 -0.07 5.87
C GLY A 271 -3.73 -1.13 6.66
N ARG A 272 -4.09 -0.76 7.89
CA ARG A 272 -4.83 -1.63 8.82
C ARG A 272 -6.22 -1.94 8.29
N VAL A 273 -6.62 -3.22 8.39
CA VAL A 273 -8.04 -3.60 8.25
C VAL A 273 -8.75 -3.27 9.56
N LEU A 274 -9.82 -2.49 9.45
CA LEU A 274 -10.64 -2.10 10.59
C LEU A 274 -11.84 -3.03 10.74
N VAL A 275 -12.13 -3.42 11.98
CA VAL A 275 -13.35 -4.14 12.34
C VAL A 275 -14.07 -3.31 13.40
N VAL A 276 -15.14 -2.62 13.00
CA VAL A 276 -15.87 -1.67 13.85
C VAL A 276 -17.37 -1.80 13.59
N ASP A 277 -18.17 -1.99 14.65
CA ASP A 277 -19.62 -2.12 14.58
C ASP A 277 -20.09 -3.13 13.50
N ASP A 278 -19.47 -4.32 13.50
CA ASP A 278 -19.70 -5.42 12.54
C ASP A 278 -19.35 -5.09 11.08
N LYS A 279 -18.75 -3.93 10.82
CA LYS A 279 -18.23 -3.54 9.51
C LYS A 279 -16.73 -3.84 9.43
N ILE A 280 -16.32 -4.36 8.29
CA ILE A 280 -14.91 -4.60 7.99
C ILE A 280 -14.50 -3.66 6.86
N ILE A 281 -13.48 -2.83 7.11
CA ILE A 281 -12.97 -1.87 6.15
C ILE A 281 -11.50 -2.19 5.86
N ARG A 282 -11.17 -2.42 4.60
CA ARG A 282 -9.79 -2.53 4.16
C ARG A 282 -9.38 -1.31 3.34
N PHE A 283 -8.13 -0.92 3.47
CA PHE A 283 -7.51 0.13 2.65
C PHE A 283 -6.61 -0.47 1.58
N THR A 284 -6.49 0.23 0.46
CA THR A 284 -5.69 -0.21 -0.69
C THR A 284 -4.82 0.91 -1.21
N GLN A 285 -3.64 0.56 -1.68
CA GLN A 285 -2.78 1.47 -2.44
C GLN A 285 -3.21 1.49 -3.91
N ASP A 286 -3.40 2.68 -4.47
CA ASP A 286 -3.47 2.90 -5.90
C ASP A 286 -2.05 3.18 -6.41
N VAL A 287 -1.46 2.19 -7.08
CA VAL A 287 -0.08 2.26 -7.57
C VAL A 287 0.01 2.71 -9.04
N PHE A 288 -1.08 3.21 -9.60
CA PHE A 288 -1.15 3.67 -10.99
C PHE A 288 -1.63 5.14 -11.07
N PRO A 289 -1.06 5.97 -11.98
CA PRO A 289 0.04 5.67 -12.90
C PRO A 289 1.42 5.62 -12.24
N VAL A 290 1.52 6.09 -11.00
CA VAL A 290 2.74 6.20 -10.21
C VAL A 290 2.53 5.52 -8.85
N TYR A 291 3.55 4.82 -8.36
CA TYR A 291 3.55 4.25 -7.02
C TYR A 291 3.28 5.32 -5.95
N GLY A 292 2.41 4.99 -5.01
CA GLY A 292 2.05 5.90 -3.93
C GLY A 292 1.11 7.04 -4.34
N SER A 293 0.26 6.82 -5.34
CA SER A 293 -0.64 7.87 -5.85
C SER A 293 -1.77 8.19 -4.89
N LYS A 294 -2.45 7.15 -4.36
CA LYS A 294 -3.70 7.30 -3.59
C LYS A 294 -3.94 6.10 -2.66
N VAL A 295 -4.79 6.32 -1.66
CA VAL A 295 -5.40 5.27 -0.84
C VAL A 295 -6.90 5.23 -1.10
N ARG A 296 -7.47 4.02 -1.24
CA ARG A 296 -8.92 3.80 -1.36
C ARG A 296 -9.39 2.93 -0.19
N ALA A 297 -10.68 3.04 0.14
CA ALA A 297 -11.31 2.21 1.17
C ALA A 297 -12.40 1.32 0.56
N PHE A 298 -12.48 0.10 1.08
CA PHE A 298 -13.49 -0.89 0.72
C PHE A 298 -14.15 -1.43 1.97
N GLU A 299 -15.47 -1.46 1.99
CA GLU A 299 -16.26 -2.15 3.00
C GLU A 299 -16.49 -3.58 2.52
N ILE A 300 -16.17 -4.55 3.36
CA ILE A 300 -16.41 -5.97 3.09
C ILE A 300 -17.82 -6.27 3.55
N ASP A 301 -18.74 -6.50 2.59
CA ASP A 301 -20.15 -6.75 2.84
C ASP A 301 -20.41 -8.21 3.22
N GLU A 302 -19.54 -9.13 2.81
CA GLU A 302 -19.66 -10.56 3.10
C GLU A 302 -18.27 -11.16 3.32
N LEU A 303 -18.06 -11.79 4.47
CA LEU A 303 -16.86 -12.56 4.79
C LEU A 303 -17.25 -13.79 5.60
N SER A 304 -16.98 -14.95 5.04
CA SER A 304 -17.06 -16.23 5.73
C SER A 304 -15.79 -17.04 5.41
N LEU A 305 -15.74 -18.32 5.77
CA LEU A 305 -14.63 -19.18 5.35
C LEU A 305 -14.66 -19.60 3.87
N THR A 306 -15.73 -19.25 3.15
CA THR A 306 -15.92 -19.67 1.75
C THR A 306 -16.37 -18.54 0.83
N THR A 307 -16.93 -17.46 1.36
CA THR A 307 -17.48 -16.34 0.59
C THR A 307 -16.78 -15.05 0.93
N TYR A 308 -16.66 -14.18 -0.08
CA TYR A 308 -16.11 -12.84 0.04
C TYR A 308 -16.75 -11.90 -0.96
N ASN A 309 -17.23 -10.76 -0.47
CA ASN A 309 -17.70 -9.67 -1.32
C ASN A 309 -17.37 -8.32 -0.67
N GLU A 310 -17.04 -7.32 -1.49
CA GLU A 310 -16.72 -5.98 -1.04
C GLU A 310 -17.21 -4.91 -2.00
N ARG A 311 -17.38 -3.71 -1.49
CA ARG A 311 -17.70 -2.51 -2.28
C ARG A 311 -16.80 -1.36 -1.88
N GLN A 312 -16.47 -0.49 -2.83
CA GLN A 312 -15.71 0.72 -2.55
C GLN A 312 -16.54 1.68 -1.69
N VAL A 313 -15.92 2.24 -0.64
CA VAL A 313 -16.50 3.30 0.18
C VAL A 313 -16.24 4.64 -0.49
N GLY A 314 -17.30 5.44 -0.62
CA GLY A 314 -17.21 6.73 -1.30
C GLY A 314 -17.03 6.61 -2.83
N ARG A 315 -16.77 7.74 -3.48
CA ARG A 315 -16.62 7.80 -4.93
C ARG A 315 -15.19 7.80 -5.40
N GLU A 316 -14.27 8.26 -4.56
CA GLU A 316 -12.88 8.50 -4.90
C GLU A 316 -11.93 7.93 -3.87
N ALA A 317 -10.68 8.36 -3.90
CA ALA A 317 -9.68 7.99 -2.92
C ALA A 317 -9.94 8.69 -1.57
N VAL A 318 -9.60 7.99 -0.50
CA VAL A 318 -9.59 8.52 0.88
C VAL A 318 -8.43 9.49 1.07
N LEU A 319 -7.27 9.14 0.54
CA LEU A 319 -6.05 9.95 0.57
C LEU A 319 -5.45 10.05 -0.84
N GLY A 320 -4.74 11.12 -1.10
CA GLY A 320 -4.03 11.35 -2.35
C GLY A 320 -3.16 12.59 -2.28
N ALA A 321 -2.68 13.06 -3.43
CA ALA A 321 -1.85 14.25 -3.50
C ALA A 321 -2.51 15.45 -2.84
N GLY A 322 -1.81 16.03 -1.87
CA GLY A 322 -2.23 17.22 -1.13
C GLY A 322 -1.78 18.53 -1.77
N LYS A 323 -2.11 19.63 -1.10
CA LYS A 323 -1.69 20.99 -1.51
C LYS A 323 -0.39 21.44 -0.87
N VAL A 324 0.10 20.70 0.12
CA VAL A 324 1.33 20.98 0.85
C VAL A 324 2.48 20.17 0.26
N GLU A 325 3.70 20.66 0.35
CA GLU A 325 4.86 20.08 -0.31
C GLU A 325 5.06 18.59 0.04
N TRP A 326 5.01 18.24 1.32
CA TRP A 326 5.35 16.89 1.83
C TRP A 326 4.51 15.75 1.25
N ASN A 327 3.29 16.01 0.76
CA ASN A 327 2.40 15.03 0.16
C ASN A 327 1.91 15.43 -1.25
N SER A 328 2.59 16.37 -1.90
CA SER A 328 2.18 16.91 -3.20
C SER A 328 2.25 15.89 -4.34
N GLY A 329 3.03 14.83 -4.19
CA GLY A 329 3.16 13.74 -5.17
C GLY A 329 2.10 12.65 -5.01
N GLY A 330 1.64 12.40 -3.78
CA GLY A 330 0.67 11.37 -3.45
C GLY A 330 0.81 10.84 -2.03
N MET A 331 -0.03 9.86 -1.71
CA MET A 331 -0.08 9.17 -0.42
C MET A 331 -0.42 7.70 -0.66
N HIS A 332 0.12 6.76 0.13
CA HIS A 332 -0.14 5.34 -0.14
C HIS A 332 -0.45 4.50 1.10
N HIS A 333 -0.38 5.08 2.29
CA HIS A 333 -0.58 4.34 3.52
C HIS A 333 -1.50 5.06 4.51
N ILE A 334 -2.27 4.28 5.28
CA ILE A 334 -3.13 4.76 6.37
C ILE A 334 -3.22 3.71 7.48
N ASP A 335 -3.01 4.13 8.72
CA ASP A 335 -3.34 3.33 9.91
C ASP A 335 -4.23 4.16 10.83
N ALA A 336 -5.54 3.85 10.84
CA ALA A 336 -6.56 4.62 11.54
C ALA A 336 -6.99 3.93 12.84
N HIS A 337 -7.25 4.74 13.88
CA HIS A 337 -7.69 4.31 15.21
C HIS A 337 -8.83 5.18 15.71
N MET A 338 -9.82 4.55 16.33
CA MET A 338 -10.90 5.28 17.00
C MET A 338 -10.42 5.74 18.38
N LEU A 339 -10.72 7.00 18.72
CA LEU A 339 -10.43 7.62 20.00
C LEU A 339 -11.64 7.51 20.95
N ASP A 340 -11.42 7.74 22.23
CA ASP A 340 -12.47 7.72 23.27
C ASP A 340 -13.59 8.73 23.02
N ASP A 341 -13.32 9.81 22.28
CA ASP A 341 -14.31 10.82 21.90
C ASP A 341 -15.15 10.42 20.66
N GLY A 342 -14.97 9.19 20.15
CA GLY A 342 -15.63 8.66 18.98
C GLY A 342 -15.08 9.17 17.64
N LYS A 343 -14.07 10.04 17.67
CA LYS A 343 -13.37 10.50 16.46
C LYS A 343 -12.26 9.54 16.05
N TRP A 344 -11.80 9.71 14.84
CA TRP A 344 -10.70 8.93 14.28
C TRP A 344 -9.43 9.75 14.22
N ILE A 345 -8.30 9.09 14.52
CA ILE A 345 -6.94 9.57 14.27
C ILE A 345 -6.23 8.56 13.37
N ALA A 346 -5.46 9.03 12.42
CA ALA A 346 -4.70 8.17 11.54
C ALA A 346 -3.28 8.69 11.35
N CYS A 347 -2.29 7.80 11.39
CA CYS A 347 -1.01 8.07 10.79
C CYS A 347 -1.05 7.67 9.30
N VAL A 348 -0.43 8.50 8.50
CA VAL A 348 -0.41 8.39 7.03
C VAL A 348 0.99 8.70 6.52
N ASP A 349 1.29 8.32 5.29
CA ASP A 349 2.48 8.85 4.62
C ASP A 349 2.12 9.63 3.35
N GLY A 350 3.05 10.45 2.93
CA GLY A 350 2.96 11.20 1.70
C GLY A 350 4.35 11.44 1.12
N TRP A 351 4.40 11.70 -0.18
CA TRP A 351 5.65 11.94 -0.85
C TRP A 351 5.63 13.19 -1.74
N PHE A 352 6.81 13.70 -1.99
CA PHE A 352 7.08 14.78 -2.95
C PHE A 352 8.35 14.46 -3.74
N SER A 353 8.54 15.16 -4.86
CA SER A 353 9.76 15.06 -5.65
C SER A 353 10.68 16.20 -5.33
N ARG A 354 11.90 15.91 -4.89
CA ARG A 354 12.96 16.94 -4.93
C ARG A 354 13.48 17.08 -6.36
N VAL A 355 13.39 18.29 -6.88
CA VAL A 355 13.96 18.69 -8.17
C VAL A 355 15.48 18.84 -8.07
#